data_ddfb94118d68581681b0180fa3ac4825
#
_entry.id   ddfb94118d68581681b0180fa3ac4825
#
_cell.length_a   1.000
_cell.length_b   1.000
_cell.length_c   1.000
_cell.angle_alpha   90.00
_cell.angle_beta   90.00
_cell.angle_gamma   90.00
#
_symmetry.space_group_name_H-M   'P 1'
#
loop_
_entity.id
_entity.type
_entity.pdbx_description
1 polymer ?
#
loop_
_entity_poly.entity_id
_entity_poly.type
_entity_poly.pdbx_seq_one_letter_code
_entity_poly.pdbx_strand_id
1 'polypeptide(L)'
;MPTALELTPAELKNYRESLRRRTIPPPLTTAERAQREALLKRISQAATLLKSKFGARRVILFGSLAHQAWFVPDTDVDLAVEGLTGDYWQAWRSIEEIISERQVDLIELETASNALRKAIQRHGVEL
;
A
#
# COMPACT_ATOMS: atom_id res chain seq x y z
N MET A 1 -12.16 3.96 -3.99
CA MET A 1 -12.05 2.56 -4.44
C MET A 1 -12.30 1.64 -3.26
N PRO A 2 -13.25 0.69 -3.36
CA PRO A 2 -13.49 -0.21 -2.24
C PRO A 2 -12.27 -1.10 -2.02
N THR A 3 -11.92 -1.32 -0.77
CA THR A 3 -10.92 -2.32 -0.41
C THR A 3 -11.51 -3.72 -0.61
N ALA A 4 -10.66 -4.75 -0.67
CA ALA A 4 -11.11 -6.13 -0.80
C ALA A 4 -12.04 -6.55 0.35
N LEU A 5 -12.00 -5.85 1.48
CA LEU A 5 -12.81 -6.14 2.65
C LEU A 5 -14.19 -5.47 2.61
N GLU A 6 -14.37 -4.51 1.72
CA GLU A 6 -15.66 -3.86 1.49
C GLU A 6 -16.49 -4.59 0.43
N LEU A 7 -15.90 -5.58 -0.24
CA LEU A 7 -16.57 -6.36 -1.26
C LEU A 7 -17.51 -7.38 -0.61
N THR A 8 -18.64 -7.62 -1.28
CA THR A 8 -19.52 -8.72 -0.91
C THR A 8 -18.83 -10.06 -1.19
N PRO A 9 -19.28 -11.19 -0.56
CA PRO A 9 -18.71 -12.50 -0.86
C PRO A 9 -18.74 -12.87 -2.35
N ALA A 10 -19.79 -12.47 -3.07
CA ALA A 10 -19.90 -12.71 -4.51
C ALA A 10 -18.88 -11.87 -5.29
N GLU A 11 -18.72 -10.61 -4.93
CA GLU A 11 -17.73 -9.72 -5.56
C GLU A 11 -16.31 -10.19 -5.28
N LEU A 12 -16.04 -10.64 -4.07
CA LEU A 12 -14.73 -11.20 -3.71
C LEU A 12 -14.41 -12.46 -4.50
N LYS A 13 -15.40 -13.33 -4.73
CA LYS A 13 -15.24 -14.51 -5.56
C LYS A 13 -14.93 -14.13 -7.01
N ASN A 14 -15.65 -13.18 -7.57
CA ASN A 14 -15.41 -12.67 -8.91
C ASN A 14 -14.02 -12.04 -9.05
N TYR A 15 -13.60 -11.30 -8.03
CA TYR A 15 -12.27 -10.70 -7.98
C TYR A 15 -11.18 -11.78 -8.00
N ARG A 16 -11.34 -12.84 -7.20
CA ARG A 16 -10.40 -13.96 -7.16
C ARG A 16 -10.34 -14.72 -8.47
N GLU A 17 -11.49 -14.95 -9.12
CA GLU A 17 -11.55 -15.59 -10.42
C GLU A 17 -10.88 -14.73 -11.50
N SER A 18 -11.09 -13.42 -11.44
CA SER A 18 -10.43 -12.47 -12.33
C SER A 18 -8.91 -12.51 -12.16
N LEU A 19 -8.42 -12.62 -10.92
CA LEU A 19 -7.00 -12.77 -10.64
C LEU A 19 -6.44 -14.10 -11.17
N ARG A 20 -7.21 -15.19 -11.06
CA ARG A 20 -6.80 -16.50 -11.59
C ARG A 20 -6.69 -16.50 -13.10
N ARG A 21 -7.58 -15.80 -13.81
CA ARG A 21 -7.51 -15.65 -15.27
C ARG A 21 -6.28 -14.87 -15.72
N ARG A 22 -5.75 -14.05 -14.82
CA ARG A 22 -4.52 -13.27 -15.04
C ARG A 22 -3.31 -13.97 -14.42
N THR A 23 -3.23 -15.29 -14.55
CA THR A 23 -2.23 -16.12 -13.86
C THR A 23 -0.79 -15.78 -14.20
N ILE A 24 -0.55 -15.12 -15.34
CA ILE A 24 0.77 -14.64 -15.71
C ILE A 24 0.60 -13.21 -16.18
N PRO A 25 0.82 -12.20 -15.29
CA PRO A 25 0.82 -10.82 -15.74
C PRO A 25 1.93 -10.65 -16.78
N PRO A 26 1.72 -9.83 -17.82
CA PRO A 26 2.77 -9.56 -18.78
C PRO A 26 3.99 -8.99 -18.03
N PRO A 27 5.21 -9.37 -18.41
CA PRO A 27 6.41 -8.84 -17.76
C PRO A 27 6.41 -7.32 -17.88
N LEU A 28 6.85 -6.65 -16.82
CA LEU A 28 6.98 -5.21 -16.83
C LEU A 28 8.00 -4.78 -17.87
N THR A 29 7.70 -3.71 -18.59
CA THR A 29 8.67 -3.08 -19.48
C THR A 29 9.81 -2.48 -18.67
N THR A 30 10.94 -2.19 -19.32
CA THR A 30 12.07 -1.52 -18.65
C THR A 30 11.64 -0.17 -18.05
N ALA A 31 10.83 0.58 -18.77
CA ALA A 31 10.30 1.86 -18.29
C ALA A 31 9.41 1.68 -17.05
N GLU A 32 8.54 0.69 -17.07
CA GLU A 32 7.66 0.38 -15.93
C GLU A 32 8.45 -0.06 -14.70
N ARG A 33 9.48 -0.87 -14.87
CA ARG A 33 10.38 -1.27 -13.78
C ARG A 33 11.08 -0.08 -13.16
N ALA A 34 11.57 0.82 -14.00
CA ALA A 34 12.24 2.03 -13.52
C ALA A 34 11.28 2.94 -12.74
N GLN A 35 10.04 3.09 -13.23
CA GLN A 35 9.01 3.86 -12.54
C GLN A 35 8.65 3.23 -11.19
N ARG A 36 8.52 1.90 -11.16
CA ARG A 36 8.22 1.18 -9.94
C ARG A 36 9.35 1.33 -8.91
N GLU A 37 10.58 1.18 -9.32
CA GLU A 37 11.74 1.35 -8.44
C GLU A 37 11.83 2.76 -7.88
N ALA A 38 11.60 3.78 -8.71
CA ALA A 38 11.60 5.16 -8.28
C ALA A 38 10.47 5.41 -7.26
N LEU A 39 9.29 4.86 -7.49
CA LEU A 39 8.17 4.97 -6.57
C LEU A 39 8.47 4.28 -5.25
N LEU A 40 9.03 3.07 -5.29
CA LEU A 40 9.40 2.33 -4.08
C LEU A 40 10.47 3.07 -3.24
N LYS A 41 11.39 3.77 -3.89
CA LYS A 41 12.35 4.64 -3.19
C LYS A 41 11.65 5.74 -2.41
N ARG A 42 10.67 6.40 -3.02
CA ARG A 42 9.91 7.45 -2.37
C ARG A 42 9.06 6.91 -1.23
N ILE A 43 8.47 5.72 -1.42
CA ILE A 43 7.73 5.02 -0.37
C ILE A 43 8.65 4.70 0.81
N SER A 44 9.86 4.26 0.54
CA SER A 44 10.86 3.99 1.58
C SER A 44 11.24 5.27 2.34
N GLN A 45 11.39 6.39 1.65
CA GLN A 45 11.64 7.69 2.27
C GLN A 45 10.47 8.12 3.14
N ALA A 46 9.23 7.90 2.68
CA ALA A 46 8.03 8.18 3.45
C ALA A 46 7.98 7.33 4.72
N ALA A 47 8.32 6.05 4.63
CA ALA A 47 8.38 5.16 5.78
C ALA A 47 9.42 5.61 6.80
N THR A 48 10.59 6.04 6.35
CA THR A 48 11.64 6.59 7.21
C THR A 48 11.14 7.84 7.94
N LEU A 49 10.45 8.72 7.24
CA LEU A 49 9.88 9.92 7.85
C LEU A 49 8.85 9.58 8.92
N LEU A 50 7.95 8.63 8.64
CA LEU A 50 6.93 8.20 9.59
C LEU A 50 7.56 7.62 10.86
N LYS A 51 8.65 6.86 10.72
CA LYS A 51 9.37 6.30 11.86
C LYS A 51 10.16 7.35 12.64
N SER A 52 10.89 8.21 11.95
CA SER A 52 11.82 9.16 12.59
C SER A 52 11.10 10.39 13.15
N LYS A 53 10.12 10.93 12.41
CA LYS A 53 9.45 12.18 12.79
C LYS A 53 8.14 11.94 13.53
N PHE A 54 7.43 10.88 13.20
CA PHE A 54 6.11 10.58 13.76
C PHE A 54 6.10 9.36 14.67
N GLY A 55 7.26 8.78 14.96
CA GLY A 55 7.42 7.73 15.95
C GLY A 55 6.79 6.39 15.60
N ALA A 56 6.43 6.15 14.35
CA ALA A 56 5.86 4.89 13.94
C ALA A 56 6.81 3.72 14.22
N ARG A 57 6.29 2.67 14.86
CA ARG A 57 7.07 1.46 15.14
C ARG A 57 7.17 0.56 13.92
N ARG A 58 6.10 0.50 13.13
CA ARG A 58 6.04 -0.31 11.93
C ARG A 58 5.34 0.45 10.82
N VAL A 59 5.85 0.31 9.61
CA VAL A 59 5.22 0.81 8.39
C VAL A 59 5.14 -0.35 7.40
N ILE A 60 3.96 -0.62 6.87
CA ILE A 60 3.72 -1.76 6.00
C ILE A 60 3.11 -1.27 4.70
N LEU A 61 3.75 -1.63 3.58
CA LEU A 61 3.17 -1.42 2.25
C LEU A 61 2.24 -2.59 1.95
N PHE A 62 1.00 -2.30 1.61
CA PHE A 62 0.04 -3.33 1.25
C PHE A 62 -0.69 -2.95 -0.04
N GLY A 63 -1.65 -3.77 -0.45
CA GLY A 63 -2.35 -3.54 -1.70
C GLY A 63 -1.54 -3.94 -2.94
N SER A 64 -1.86 -3.35 -4.07
CA SER A 64 -1.30 -3.75 -5.37
C SER A 64 0.22 -3.63 -5.46
N LEU A 65 0.79 -2.60 -4.86
CA LEU A 65 2.24 -2.36 -4.93
C LEU A 65 3.07 -3.32 -4.08
N ALA A 66 2.45 -4.01 -3.13
CA ALA A 66 3.13 -5.04 -2.35
C ALA A 66 3.45 -6.28 -3.20
N HIS A 67 2.77 -6.46 -4.33
CA HIS A 67 2.99 -7.58 -5.24
C HIS A 67 3.91 -7.16 -6.37
N GLN A 68 5.07 -7.78 -6.47
CA GLN A 68 6.09 -7.44 -7.47
C GLN A 68 5.61 -7.62 -8.91
N ALA A 69 4.67 -8.54 -9.14
CA ALA A 69 4.17 -8.87 -10.46
C ALA A 69 3.14 -7.88 -11.01
N TRP A 70 2.62 -7.00 -10.16
CA TRP A 70 1.52 -6.12 -10.52
C TRP A 70 1.94 -4.66 -10.37
N PHE A 71 2.22 -4.03 -11.48
CA PHE A 71 2.43 -2.58 -11.51
C PHE A 71 1.47 -1.97 -12.51
N VAL A 72 0.55 -1.16 -12.01
CA VAL A 72 -0.35 -0.36 -12.84
C VAL A 72 0.06 1.11 -12.65
N PRO A 73 0.30 1.87 -13.74
CA PRO A 73 0.77 3.25 -13.62
C PRO A 73 -0.06 4.15 -12.72
N ASP A 74 -1.35 3.87 -12.57
CA ASP A 74 -2.27 4.69 -11.76
C ASP A 74 -2.62 4.05 -10.42
N THR A 75 -1.83 3.09 -9.95
CA THR A 75 -2.07 2.41 -8.69
C THR A 75 -1.83 3.33 -7.50
N ASP A 76 -2.78 3.37 -6.56
CA ASP A 76 -2.65 4.10 -5.30
C ASP A 76 -1.62 3.42 -4.39
N VAL A 77 -1.03 4.21 -3.51
CA VAL A 77 -0.10 3.71 -2.50
C VAL A 77 -0.86 3.49 -1.21
N ASP A 78 -0.88 2.26 -0.72
CA ASP A 78 -1.54 1.88 0.52
C ASP A 78 -0.49 1.58 1.59
N LEU A 79 -0.47 2.41 2.63
CA LEU A 79 0.46 2.26 3.76
C LEU A 79 -0.32 2.08 5.06
N ALA A 80 0.14 1.14 5.88
CA ALA A 80 -0.35 0.95 7.23
C ALA A 80 0.75 1.28 8.23
N VAL A 81 0.39 1.95 9.31
CA VAL A 81 1.34 2.33 10.37
C VAL A 81 0.85 1.80 11.71
N GLU A 82 1.82 1.47 12.57
CA GLU A 82 1.57 1.09 13.95
C GLU A 82 2.39 1.99 14.87
N GLY A 83 1.75 2.48 15.93
CA GLY A 83 2.42 3.27 16.95
C GLY A 83 2.70 4.71 16.55
N LEU A 84 1.96 5.24 15.59
CA LEU A 84 2.12 6.64 15.17
C LEU A 84 1.89 7.58 16.36
N THR A 85 2.85 8.46 16.60
CA THR A 85 2.74 9.53 17.58
C THR A 85 2.65 10.87 16.87
N GLY A 86 1.86 11.80 17.40
CA GLY A 86 1.68 13.10 16.78
C GLY A 86 0.45 13.16 15.88
N ASP A 87 0.40 14.16 15.03
CA ASP A 87 -0.77 14.46 14.21
C ASP A 87 -0.82 13.56 12.99
N TYR A 88 -1.86 12.71 12.93
CA TYR A 88 -2.12 11.82 11.81
C TYR A 88 -2.24 12.57 10.48
N TRP A 89 -2.96 13.68 10.47
CA TRP A 89 -3.17 14.45 9.24
C TRP A 89 -1.90 15.11 8.73
N GLN A 90 -1.06 15.54 9.65
CA GLN A 90 0.25 16.10 9.30
C GLN A 90 1.17 15.01 8.73
N ALA A 91 1.12 13.81 9.31
CA ALA A 91 1.86 12.66 8.79
C ALA A 91 1.40 12.31 7.38
N TRP A 92 0.08 12.22 7.16
CA TRP A 92 -0.47 11.93 5.84
C TRP A 92 -0.03 12.98 4.82
N ARG A 93 -0.17 14.25 5.16
CA ARG A 93 0.21 15.35 4.28
C ARG A 93 1.69 15.31 3.92
N SER A 94 2.53 14.99 4.89
CA SER A 94 3.98 14.89 4.68
C SER A 94 4.35 13.77 3.73
N ILE A 95 3.72 12.61 3.85
CA ILE A 95 4.00 11.51 2.93
C ILE A 95 3.41 11.73 1.55
N GLU A 96 2.29 12.43 1.43
CA GLU A 96 1.75 12.83 0.13
C GLU A 96 2.71 13.75 -0.62
N GLU A 97 3.41 14.63 0.07
CA GLU A 97 4.43 15.49 -0.55
C GLU A 97 5.61 14.68 -1.07
N ILE A 98 6.03 13.65 -0.35
CA ILE A 98 7.12 12.78 -0.78
C ILE A 98 6.69 11.93 -1.97
N ILE A 99 5.48 11.38 -1.93
CA ILE A 99 4.92 10.52 -2.97
C ILE A 99 3.97 11.33 -3.86
N SER A 100 4.45 12.41 -4.41
CA SER A 100 3.63 13.41 -5.10
C SER A 100 2.92 12.89 -6.35
N GLU A 101 3.38 11.77 -6.91
CA GLU A 101 2.84 11.21 -8.16
C GLU A 101 1.59 10.38 -7.98
N ARG A 102 1.28 9.95 -6.75
CA ARG A 102 0.23 8.99 -6.48
C ARG A 102 -0.62 9.41 -5.30
N GLN A 103 -1.86 8.99 -5.33
CA GLN A 103 -2.71 9.08 -4.15
C GLN A 103 -2.21 8.10 -3.10
N VAL A 104 -2.15 8.55 -1.86
CA VAL A 104 -1.67 7.76 -0.73
C VAL A 104 -2.80 7.57 0.26
N ASP A 105 -3.06 6.33 0.64
CA ASP A 105 -3.95 5.99 1.75
C ASP A 105 -3.10 5.55 2.94
N LEU A 106 -3.26 6.25 4.05
CA LEU A 106 -2.56 5.96 5.29
C LEU A 106 -3.55 5.42 6.31
N ILE A 107 -3.34 4.20 6.76
CA ILE A 107 -4.21 3.51 7.71
C ILE A 107 -3.45 3.25 9.00
N GLU A 108 -4.06 3.57 10.15
CA GLU A 108 -3.53 3.20 11.45
C GLU A 108 -3.98 1.78 11.79
N LEU A 109 -3.03 0.89 12.09
CA LEU A 109 -3.34 -0.51 12.42
C LEU A 109 -4.20 -0.62 13.67
N GLU A 110 -4.04 0.27 14.63
CA GLU A 110 -4.78 0.27 15.87
C GLU A 110 -6.28 0.46 15.69
N THR A 111 -6.67 1.20 14.63
CA THR A 111 -8.08 1.48 14.34
C THR A 111 -8.64 0.61 13.22
N ALA A 112 -7.80 -0.21 12.59
CA ALA A 112 -8.24 -1.10 11.52
C ALA A 112 -9.06 -2.27 12.07
N SER A 113 -10.00 -2.77 11.27
CA SER A 113 -10.74 -3.98 11.61
C SER A 113 -9.80 -5.18 11.73
N ASN A 114 -10.21 -6.20 12.47
CA ASN A 114 -9.41 -7.42 12.60
C ASN A 114 -9.14 -8.08 11.25
N ALA A 115 -10.13 -8.07 10.37
CA ALA A 115 -9.99 -8.65 9.04
C ALA A 115 -8.97 -7.88 8.20
N LEU A 116 -9.02 -6.55 8.22
CA LEU A 116 -8.06 -5.70 7.49
C LEU A 116 -6.66 -5.87 8.06
N ARG A 117 -6.54 -5.89 9.38
CA ARG A 117 -5.26 -6.07 10.07
C ARG A 117 -4.61 -7.40 9.69
N LYS A 118 -5.38 -8.49 9.66
CA LYS A 118 -4.88 -9.81 9.24
C LYS A 118 -4.45 -9.82 7.78
N ALA A 119 -5.22 -9.19 6.91
CA ALA A 119 -4.88 -9.11 5.49
C ALA A 119 -3.58 -8.32 5.27
N ILE A 120 -3.39 -7.22 5.97
CA ILE A 120 -2.17 -6.41 5.91
C ILE A 120 -0.97 -7.22 6.41
N GLN A 121 -1.11 -7.92 7.53
CA GLN A 121 -0.02 -8.72 8.08
C GLN A 121 0.34 -9.90 7.20
N ARG A 122 -0.64 -10.50 6.54
CA ARG A 122 -0.42 -11.67 5.69
C ARG A 122 0.19 -11.34 4.34
N HIS A 123 -0.22 -10.23 3.73
CA HIS A 123 0.13 -9.88 2.35
C HIS A 123 0.97 -8.61 2.23
N GLY A 124 1.16 -7.86 3.30
CA GLY A 124 1.92 -6.63 3.30
C GLY A 124 3.42 -6.86 3.34
N VAL A 125 4.16 -5.83 2.95
CA VAL A 125 5.63 -5.81 3.01
C VAL A 125 6.03 -4.77 4.05
N GLU A 126 6.74 -5.21 5.08
CA GLU A 126 7.25 -4.29 6.11
C GLU A 126 8.42 -3.48 5.57
N LEU A 127 8.35 -2.19 5.81
CA LEU A 127 9.35 -1.23 5.32
C LEU A 127 10.34 -0.81 6.41
#